data_9c16cdf8a226a3924d658ae3ce40cced
#
_entry.id   9c16cdf8a226a3924d658ae3ce40cced
#
_cell.length_a   1.000
_cell.length_b   1.000
_cell.length_c   1.000
_cell.angle_alpha   90.00
_cell.angle_beta   90.00
_cell.angle_gamma   90.00
#
_symmetry.space_group_name_H-M   'P 1'
#
loop_
_entity.id
_entity.type
_entity.pdbx_description
1 polymer ?
#
loop_
_entity_poly.entity_id
_entity_poly.type
_entity_poly.pdbx_seq_one_letter_code
_entity_poly.pdbx_strand_id
1 'polypeptide(L)'
;MIYRVIALVTLTHIGVALLVSRVARGFGVLPALGPGRWVVTFLVLDVVVLFAMLERRAPVFGQICWRGPADRAAVALTFDDGPNEPYTSRVLDALKHADVKATFFLLGANAERYPAVIRRVVDEGHELGNHTMDHEVLPLKGPGHIRSTIRAASDVIERAGGVRPRLFRAPHGWRNPWVDRIARDEGCEPVAWTLGVYDTDDPGSAAIGQRVVDGLSNGCIILLHDGRGLDDRPDVSQMIAALPGIIDQAKRRGYRFATVSRLLAGTDPR
;
A
#
# COMPACT_ATOMS: atom_id res chain seq x y z
N MET A 1 7.36 23.38 0.13
CA MET A 1 6.56 23.07 -1.08
C MET A 1 5.09 22.90 -0.77
N ILE A 2 4.72 22.14 0.24
CA ILE A 2 3.33 21.83 0.60
C ILE A 2 2.49 23.08 0.94
N TYR A 3 3.03 24.04 1.69
CA TYR A 3 2.33 25.29 2.03
C TYR A 3 2.00 26.16 0.80
N ARG A 4 2.83 26.15 -0.24
CA ARG A 4 2.56 26.88 -1.49
C ARG A 4 1.43 26.23 -2.29
N VAL A 5 1.34 24.92 -2.29
CA VAL A 5 0.25 24.17 -2.93
C VAL A 5 -1.07 24.42 -2.19
N ILE A 6 -1.07 24.34 -0.85
CA ILE A 6 -2.25 24.62 -0.03
C ILE A 6 -2.71 26.05 -0.25
N ALA A 7 -1.80 27.04 -0.23
CA ALA A 7 -2.15 28.43 -0.47
C ALA A 7 -2.74 28.66 -1.86
N LEU A 8 -2.16 28.02 -2.90
CA LEU A 8 -2.66 28.13 -4.28
C LEU A 8 -4.07 27.52 -4.40
N VAL A 9 -4.29 26.33 -3.86
CA VAL A 9 -5.58 25.66 -3.85
C VAL A 9 -6.63 26.51 -3.13
N THR A 10 -6.29 27.03 -1.95
CA THR A 10 -7.20 27.89 -1.17
C THR A 10 -7.57 29.18 -1.94
N LEU A 11 -6.58 29.84 -2.55
CA LEU A 11 -6.82 31.05 -3.35
C LEU A 11 -7.68 30.76 -4.59
N THR A 12 -7.46 29.65 -5.24
CA THR A 12 -8.28 29.19 -6.38
C THR A 12 -9.73 28.97 -5.95
N HIS A 13 -9.97 28.30 -4.82
CA HIS A 13 -11.32 28.08 -4.29
C HIS A 13 -12.03 29.36 -3.88
N ILE A 14 -11.31 30.32 -3.29
CA ILE A 14 -11.86 31.64 -2.99
C ILE A 14 -12.30 32.33 -4.29
N GLY A 15 -11.46 32.31 -5.34
CA GLY A 15 -11.78 32.90 -6.64
C GLY A 15 -13.00 32.22 -7.30
N VAL A 16 -13.07 30.90 -7.30
CA VAL A 16 -14.21 30.13 -7.81
C VAL A 16 -15.49 30.44 -6.99
N ALA A 17 -15.41 30.47 -5.67
CA ALA A 17 -16.55 30.78 -4.79
C ALA A 17 -17.12 32.17 -5.06
N LEU A 18 -16.26 33.17 -5.27
CA LEU A 18 -16.67 34.53 -5.63
C LEU A 18 -17.34 34.56 -7.01
N LEU A 19 -16.78 33.83 -7.99
CA LEU A 19 -17.35 33.76 -9.34
C LEU A 19 -18.72 33.07 -9.31
N VAL A 20 -18.82 31.88 -8.67
CA VAL A 20 -20.09 31.15 -8.53
C VAL A 20 -21.14 31.99 -7.82
N SER A 21 -20.78 32.67 -6.74
CA SER A 21 -21.71 33.56 -6.03
C SER A 21 -22.20 34.75 -6.89
N ARG A 22 -21.37 35.25 -7.81
CA ARG A 22 -21.69 36.34 -8.72
C ARG A 22 -22.61 35.86 -9.85
N VAL A 23 -22.31 34.69 -10.43
CA VAL A 23 -23.09 34.04 -11.49
C VAL A 23 -24.48 33.64 -10.94
N ALA A 24 -24.54 32.98 -9.80
CA ALA A 24 -25.78 32.52 -9.17
C ALA A 24 -26.73 33.69 -8.84
N ARG A 25 -26.19 34.83 -8.44
CA ARG A 25 -26.98 36.09 -8.25
C ARG A 25 -27.52 36.63 -9.55
N GLY A 26 -26.75 36.54 -10.65
CA GLY A 26 -27.17 37.02 -11.98
C GLY A 26 -28.31 36.21 -12.59
N PHE A 27 -28.41 34.93 -12.28
CA PHE A 27 -29.45 34.03 -12.81
C PHE A 27 -30.65 33.80 -11.86
N GLY A 28 -30.67 34.36 -10.66
CA GLY A 28 -31.77 34.19 -9.69
C GLY A 28 -32.01 32.73 -9.23
N VAL A 29 -31.07 31.83 -9.45
CA VAL A 29 -31.28 30.36 -9.38
C VAL A 29 -31.06 29.78 -7.96
N LEU A 30 -30.47 30.55 -7.03
CA LEU A 30 -30.26 30.08 -5.64
C LEU A 30 -30.45 31.18 -4.62
N PRO A 31 -31.12 30.94 -3.47
CA PRO A 31 -31.05 31.84 -2.34
C PRO A 31 -29.57 31.97 -1.95
N ALA A 32 -29.09 33.20 -1.99
CA ALA A 32 -27.68 33.54 -1.91
C ALA A 32 -26.99 32.94 -0.70
N LEU A 33 -26.34 31.79 -0.89
CA LEU A 33 -25.24 31.41 -0.02
C LEU A 33 -24.18 32.50 -0.21
N GLY A 34 -23.95 33.32 0.82
CA GLY A 34 -22.90 34.32 0.78
C GLY A 34 -21.56 33.69 0.44
N PRO A 35 -20.59 34.42 -0.17
CA PRO A 35 -19.32 33.88 -0.62
C PRO A 35 -18.57 33.06 0.45
N GLY A 36 -18.71 33.43 1.74
CA GLY A 36 -18.12 32.71 2.85
C GLY A 36 -18.64 31.27 3.00
N ARG A 37 -19.92 31.02 2.73
CA ARG A 37 -20.46 29.63 2.78
C ARG A 37 -19.93 28.77 1.65
N TRP A 38 -19.72 29.30 0.47
CA TRP A 38 -19.08 28.57 -0.63
C TRP A 38 -17.64 28.25 -0.34
N VAL A 39 -16.87 29.16 0.27
CA VAL A 39 -15.50 28.89 0.70
C VAL A 39 -15.48 27.72 1.69
N VAL A 40 -16.35 27.75 2.71
CA VAL A 40 -16.44 26.64 3.69
C VAL A 40 -16.83 25.33 2.99
N THR A 41 -17.79 25.35 2.07
CA THR A 41 -18.21 24.15 1.33
C THR A 41 -17.04 23.53 0.54
N PHE A 42 -16.26 24.36 -0.18
CA PHE A 42 -15.10 23.85 -0.93
C PHE A 42 -14.00 23.33 -0.01
N LEU A 43 -13.71 24.00 1.10
CA LEU A 43 -12.73 23.52 2.07
C LEU A 43 -13.14 22.16 2.68
N VAL A 44 -14.42 21.98 3.00
CA VAL A 44 -14.94 20.69 3.48
C VAL A 44 -14.79 19.62 2.40
N LEU A 45 -15.13 19.95 1.16
CA LEU A 45 -14.97 19.01 0.03
C LEU A 45 -13.50 18.62 -0.17
N ASP A 46 -12.57 19.57 -0.09
CA ASP A 46 -11.13 19.28 -0.17
C ASP A 46 -10.67 18.35 0.94
N VAL A 47 -11.10 18.58 2.18
CA VAL A 47 -10.79 17.71 3.30
C VAL A 47 -11.34 16.30 3.07
N VAL A 48 -12.57 16.17 2.57
CA VAL A 48 -13.18 14.87 2.25
C VAL A 48 -12.43 14.16 1.13
N VAL A 49 -12.08 14.88 0.06
CA VAL A 49 -11.31 14.31 -1.06
C VAL A 49 -9.92 13.90 -0.60
N LEU A 50 -9.23 14.76 0.17
CA LEU A 50 -7.92 14.45 0.72
C LEU A 50 -7.98 13.23 1.64
N PHE A 51 -8.96 13.16 2.54
CA PHE A 51 -9.19 11.98 3.36
C PHE A 51 -9.40 10.72 2.52
N ALA A 52 -10.26 10.81 1.49
CA ALA A 52 -10.50 9.69 0.58
C ALA A 52 -9.23 9.20 -0.15
N MET A 53 -8.32 10.14 -0.48
CA MET A 53 -7.06 9.81 -1.16
C MET A 53 -6.00 9.22 -0.22
N LEU A 54 -5.98 9.65 1.03
CA LEU A 54 -4.96 9.24 2.01
C LEU A 54 -5.40 8.04 2.87
N GLU A 55 -6.71 7.84 3.09
CA GLU A 55 -7.19 6.71 3.87
C GLU A 55 -7.25 5.44 3.02
N ARG A 56 -6.31 4.54 3.27
CA ARG A 56 -6.10 3.30 2.51
C ARG A 56 -7.30 2.33 2.50
N ARG A 57 -8.25 2.48 3.42
CA ARG A 57 -9.44 1.61 3.54
C ARG A 57 -10.70 2.28 3.00
N ALA A 58 -10.64 3.57 2.67
CA ALA A 58 -11.83 4.29 2.22
C ALA A 58 -12.40 3.68 0.93
N PRO A 59 -13.67 3.25 0.90
CA PRO A 59 -14.26 2.62 -0.29
C PRO A 59 -14.67 3.64 -1.36
N VAL A 60 -14.28 4.90 -1.22
CA VAL A 60 -14.70 6.01 -2.09
C VAL A 60 -14.29 5.79 -3.56
N PHE A 61 -13.13 5.17 -3.80
CA PHE A 61 -12.62 4.90 -5.15
C PHE A 61 -12.82 3.43 -5.58
N GLY A 62 -13.60 2.66 -4.85
CA GLY A 62 -13.86 1.25 -5.07
C GLY A 62 -13.51 0.41 -3.83
N GLN A 63 -13.96 -0.83 -3.86
CA GLN A 63 -13.61 -1.79 -2.80
C GLN A 63 -12.12 -2.13 -2.88
N ILE A 64 -11.48 -2.27 -1.73
CA ILE A 64 -10.09 -2.69 -1.60
C ILE A 64 -9.99 -3.82 -0.58
N CYS A 65 -9.17 -4.81 -0.88
CA CYS A 65 -8.87 -5.90 0.05
C CYS A 65 -7.88 -5.43 1.11
N TRP A 66 -8.30 -5.28 2.36
CA TRP A 66 -7.43 -4.84 3.46
C TRP A 66 -7.44 -5.81 4.65
N ARG A 67 -8.27 -6.86 4.58
CA ARG A 67 -8.41 -7.90 5.60
C ARG A 67 -8.99 -9.17 4.96
N GLY A 68 -8.52 -10.32 5.41
CA GLY A 68 -9.14 -11.62 5.12
C GLY A 68 -10.33 -11.93 6.03
N PRO A 69 -10.93 -13.13 5.89
CA PRO A 69 -12.03 -13.61 6.72
C PRO A 69 -11.71 -13.55 8.22
N ALA A 70 -12.66 -13.08 9.02
CA ALA A 70 -12.47 -12.90 10.47
C ALA A 70 -12.80 -14.16 11.30
N ASP A 71 -13.33 -15.20 10.67
CA ASP A 71 -13.72 -16.47 11.31
C ASP A 71 -12.56 -17.46 11.47
N ARG A 72 -11.36 -17.12 10.97
CA ARG A 72 -10.18 -17.99 10.99
C ARG A 72 -8.98 -17.28 11.62
N ALA A 73 -8.26 -18.00 12.49
CA ALA A 73 -7.01 -17.54 13.07
C ALA A 73 -5.88 -17.65 12.03
N ALA A 74 -5.98 -16.87 10.96
CA ALA A 74 -4.99 -16.78 9.90
C ALA A 74 -4.60 -15.32 9.64
N VAL A 75 -3.32 -15.09 9.30
CA VAL A 75 -2.75 -13.78 9.01
C VAL A 75 -1.82 -13.85 7.81
N ALA A 76 -1.60 -12.72 7.12
CA ALA A 76 -0.61 -12.61 6.07
C ALA A 76 0.50 -11.64 6.49
N LEU A 77 1.76 -12.10 6.40
CA LEU A 77 2.92 -11.21 6.41
C LEU A 77 3.11 -10.66 5.00
N THR A 78 3.26 -9.35 4.90
CA THR A 78 3.55 -8.69 3.63
C THR A 78 4.74 -7.76 3.78
N PHE A 79 5.58 -7.73 2.73
CA PHE A 79 6.78 -6.91 2.67
C PHE A 79 6.71 -6.01 1.44
N ASP A 80 6.93 -4.71 1.63
CA ASP A 80 6.91 -3.70 0.58
C ASP A 80 8.35 -3.21 0.28
N ASP A 81 8.53 -2.57 -0.89
CA ASP A 81 9.76 -1.91 -1.36
C ASP A 81 10.90 -2.81 -1.82
N GLY A 82 10.80 -4.11 -1.63
CA GLY A 82 11.80 -5.05 -2.13
C GLY A 82 11.82 -5.19 -3.67
N PRO A 83 12.72 -6.05 -4.19
CA PRO A 83 13.80 -6.71 -3.45
C PRO A 83 14.98 -5.79 -3.15
N ASN A 84 15.62 -5.98 -2.00
CA ASN A 84 16.85 -5.27 -1.61
C ASN A 84 17.84 -6.24 -0.98
N GLU A 85 19.05 -6.29 -1.52
CA GLU A 85 20.10 -7.10 -0.94
C GLU A 85 20.95 -6.32 0.08
N PRO A 86 21.36 -6.96 1.19
CA PRO A 86 21.14 -8.37 1.56
C PRO A 86 19.84 -8.63 2.33
N TYR A 87 18.94 -7.66 2.44
CA TYR A 87 17.82 -7.67 3.38
C TYR A 87 16.71 -8.63 2.97
N THR A 88 16.26 -8.60 1.72
CA THR A 88 15.22 -9.55 1.23
C THR A 88 15.67 -10.99 1.38
N SER A 89 16.95 -11.32 1.08
CA SER A 89 17.49 -12.66 1.29
C SER A 89 17.45 -13.06 2.77
N ARG A 90 17.75 -12.17 3.70
CA ARG A 90 17.66 -12.44 5.15
C ARG A 90 16.24 -12.63 5.64
N VAL A 91 15.28 -11.90 5.06
CA VAL A 91 13.84 -12.12 5.31
C VAL A 91 13.44 -13.52 4.84
N LEU A 92 13.84 -13.91 3.63
CA LEU A 92 13.57 -15.26 3.09
C LEU A 92 14.17 -16.37 3.96
N ASP A 93 15.40 -16.18 4.46
CA ASP A 93 16.04 -17.13 5.39
C ASP A 93 15.22 -17.29 6.68
N ALA A 94 14.75 -16.18 7.26
CA ALA A 94 13.93 -16.20 8.48
C ALA A 94 12.56 -16.89 8.24
N LEU A 95 11.90 -16.59 7.12
CA LEU A 95 10.63 -17.23 6.74
C LEU A 95 10.79 -18.73 6.48
N LYS A 96 11.87 -19.12 5.80
CA LYS A 96 12.20 -20.52 5.53
C LYS A 96 12.46 -21.30 6.82
N HIS A 97 13.26 -20.72 7.73
CA HIS A 97 13.53 -21.33 9.05
C HIS A 97 12.25 -21.53 9.85
N ALA A 98 11.32 -20.61 9.75
CA ALA A 98 10.04 -20.68 10.45
C ALA A 98 8.95 -21.48 9.70
N ASP A 99 9.21 -21.97 8.48
CA ASP A 99 8.23 -22.60 7.58
C ASP A 99 6.97 -21.73 7.40
N VAL A 100 7.17 -20.47 7.00
CA VAL A 100 6.11 -19.47 6.79
C VAL A 100 6.19 -18.94 5.37
N LYS A 101 5.03 -18.80 4.71
CA LYS A 101 4.92 -18.11 3.41
C LYS A 101 4.38 -16.71 3.59
N ALA A 102 4.84 -15.80 2.74
CA ALA A 102 4.53 -14.36 2.77
C ALA A 102 4.25 -13.83 1.37
N THR A 103 3.81 -12.58 1.28
CA THR A 103 3.60 -11.86 0.01
C THR A 103 4.54 -10.66 -0.06
N PHE A 104 5.24 -10.50 -1.18
CA PHE A 104 6.21 -9.42 -1.41
C PHE A 104 5.66 -8.49 -2.49
N PHE A 105 5.40 -7.23 -2.12
CA PHE A 105 5.01 -6.17 -3.06
C PHE A 105 6.27 -5.46 -3.55
N LEU A 106 6.68 -5.80 -4.76
CA LEU A 106 7.98 -5.46 -5.32
C LEU A 106 7.93 -4.18 -6.15
N LEU A 107 8.97 -3.36 -6.04
CA LEU A 107 9.24 -2.26 -6.97
C LEU A 107 9.89 -2.80 -8.24
N GLY A 108 9.41 -2.35 -9.40
CA GLY A 108 9.97 -2.76 -10.68
C GLY A 108 11.44 -2.42 -10.83
N ALA A 109 11.87 -1.23 -10.43
CA ALA A 109 13.28 -0.81 -10.50
C ALA A 109 14.19 -1.69 -9.63
N ASN A 110 13.74 -2.09 -8.42
CA ASN A 110 14.48 -3.01 -7.57
C ASN A 110 14.47 -4.44 -8.14
N ALA A 111 13.36 -4.82 -8.79
CA ALA A 111 13.24 -6.11 -9.47
C ALA A 111 14.23 -6.26 -10.64
N GLU A 112 14.51 -5.19 -11.39
CA GLU A 112 15.55 -5.16 -12.41
C GLU A 112 16.96 -5.34 -11.83
N ARG A 113 17.21 -4.80 -10.65
CA ARG A 113 18.51 -4.91 -9.96
C ARG A 113 18.79 -6.30 -9.40
N TYR A 114 17.77 -6.99 -8.89
CA TYR A 114 17.93 -8.22 -8.12
C TYR A 114 17.03 -9.37 -8.63
N PRO A 115 17.10 -9.74 -9.93
CA PRO A 115 16.21 -10.74 -10.51
C PRO A 115 16.38 -12.14 -9.88
N ALA A 116 17.57 -12.48 -9.40
CA ALA A 116 17.82 -13.74 -8.71
C ALA A 116 17.06 -13.86 -7.39
N VAL A 117 16.86 -12.75 -6.67
CA VAL A 117 16.10 -12.73 -5.43
C VAL A 117 14.62 -12.98 -5.71
N ILE A 118 14.06 -12.41 -6.78
CA ILE A 118 12.68 -12.66 -7.18
C ILE A 118 12.47 -14.14 -7.53
N ARG A 119 13.42 -14.75 -8.24
CA ARG A 119 13.37 -16.19 -8.51
C ARG A 119 13.32 -16.97 -7.22
N ARG A 120 14.15 -16.61 -6.24
CA ARG A 120 14.17 -17.25 -4.93
C ARG A 120 12.83 -17.07 -4.18
N VAL A 121 12.20 -15.88 -4.24
CA VAL A 121 10.85 -15.66 -3.66
C VAL A 121 9.84 -16.66 -4.21
N VAL A 122 9.85 -16.87 -5.53
CA VAL A 122 8.93 -17.82 -6.19
C VAL A 122 9.28 -19.27 -5.84
N ASP A 123 10.55 -19.66 -5.95
CA ASP A 123 11.02 -21.03 -5.71
C ASP A 123 10.75 -21.48 -4.27
N GLU A 124 10.80 -20.55 -3.32
CA GLU A 124 10.47 -20.82 -1.91
C GLU A 124 8.95 -20.74 -1.64
N GLY A 125 8.11 -20.54 -2.66
CA GLY A 125 6.64 -20.58 -2.57
C GLY A 125 5.98 -19.37 -1.95
N HIS A 126 6.65 -18.20 -1.96
CA HIS A 126 6.08 -16.92 -1.60
C HIS A 126 5.30 -16.31 -2.76
N GLU A 127 4.47 -15.31 -2.48
CA GLU A 127 3.64 -14.64 -3.47
C GLU A 127 4.23 -13.30 -3.89
N LEU A 128 4.13 -12.99 -5.19
CA LEU A 128 4.54 -11.71 -5.76
C LEU A 128 3.36 -10.74 -5.87
N GLY A 129 3.58 -9.50 -5.46
CA GLY A 129 2.71 -8.37 -5.70
C GLY A 129 3.46 -7.24 -6.42
N ASN A 130 2.72 -6.34 -7.05
CA ASN A 130 3.24 -5.16 -7.73
C ASN A 130 3.14 -3.93 -6.80
N HIS A 131 4.24 -3.18 -6.67
CA HIS A 131 4.31 -1.95 -5.89
C HIS A 131 4.70 -0.72 -6.74
N THR A 132 4.37 -0.72 -8.03
CA THR A 132 4.79 0.24 -9.07
C THR A 132 6.26 0.08 -9.50
N MET A 133 6.67 0.90 -10.49
CA MET A 133 8.06 0.88 -10.94
C MET A 133 9.00 1.61 -9.97
N ASP A 134 8.61 2.81 -9.51
CA ASP A 134 9.51 3.79 -8.88
C ASP A 134 9.01 4.35 -7.55
N HIS A 135 8.05 3.72 -6.88
CA HIS A 135 7.46 4.17 -5.61
C HIS A 135 6.90 5.60 -5.64
N GLU A 136 6.30 6.02 -6.75
CA GLU A 136 5.81 7.38 -6.92
C GLU A 136 4.50 7.66 -6.18
N VAL A 137 4.25 8.94 -5.88
CA VAL A 137 2.99 9.42 -5.29
C VAL A 137 1.88 9.40 -6.35
N LEU A 138 1.20 8.27 -6.51
CA LEU A 138 0.21 8.02 -7.56
C LEU A 138 -0.98 9.00 -7.58
N PRO A 139 -1.51 9.51 -6.44
CA PRO A 139 -2.56 10.53 -6.46
C PRO A 139 -2.25 11.77 -7.30
N LEU A 140 -0.97 12.10 -7.48
CA LEU A 140 -0.52 13.25 -8.26
C LEU A 140 -0.29 12.93 -9.75
N LYS A 141 -0.57 11.69 -10.17
CA LYS A 141 -0.30 11.21 -11.53
C LYS A 141 -1.59 11.02 -12.33
N GLY A 142 -1.50 11.24 -13.63
CA GLY A 142 -2.59 10.98 -14.55
C GLY A 142 -2.77 9.49 -14.88
N PRO A 143 -3.93 9.08 -15.41
CA PRO A 143 -4.26 7.67 -15.67
C PRO A 143 -3.28 6.95 -16.61
N GLY A 144 -2.77 7.63 -17.62
CA GLY A 144 -1.77 7.05 -18.54
C GLY A 144 -0.47 6.69 -17.85
N HIS A 145 0.02 7.55 -16.95
CA HIS A 145 1.22 7.30 -16.16
C HIS A 145 1.02 6.17 -15.13
N ILE A 146 -0.14 6.17 -14.43
CA ILE A 146 -0.49 5.10 -13.48
C ILE A 146 -0.48 3.75 -14.18
N ARG A 147 -1.08 3.66 -15.38
CA ARG A 147 -1.10 2.44 -16.19
C ARG A 147 0.30 1.99 -16.60
N SER A 148 1.12 2.93 -17.08
CA SER A 148 2.48 2.61 -17.54
C SER A 148 3.37 2.09 -16.42
N THR A 149 3.33 2.68 -15.21
CA THR A 149 4.18 2.26 -14.09
C THR A 149 3.74 0.89 -13.54
N ILE A 150 2.43 0.60 -13.45
CA ILE A 150 1.93 -0.71 -13.01
C ILE A 150 2.28 -1.80 -14.03
N ARG A 151 2.07 -1.54 -15.33
CA ARG A 151 2.38 -2.50 -16.39
C ARG A 151 3.88 -2.79 -16.46
N ALA A 152 4.72 -1.75 -16.48
CA ALA A 152 6.16 -1.91 -16.55
C ALA A 152 6.71 -2.73 -15.37
N ALA A 153 6.26 -2.44 -14.14
CA ALA A 153 6.64 -3.22 -12.96
C ALA A 153 6.20 -4.68 -13.08
N SER A 154 4.95 -4.95 -13.52
CA SER A 154 4.45 -6.31 -13.73
C SER A 154 5.29 -7.07 -14.75
N ASP A 155 5.66 -6.43 -15.86
CA ASP A 155 6.46 -7.04 -16.93
C ASP A 155 7.88 -7.38 -16.45
N VAL A 156 8.48 -6.51 -15.63
CA VAL A 156 9.81 -6.76 -15.03
C VAL A 156 9.75 -7.91 -14.04
N ILE A 157 8.80 -7.89 -13.13
CA ILE A 157 8.62 -8.92 -12.09
C ILE A 157 8.35 -10.29 -12.75
N GLU A 158 7.51 -10.33 -13.78
CA GLU A 158 7.22 -11.56 -14.52
C GLU A 158 8.45 -12.11 -15.24
N ARG A 159 9.24 -11.25 -15.90
CA ARG A 159 10.51 -11.69 -16.54
C ARG A 159 11.49 -12.28 -15.54
N ALA A 160 11.59 -11.69 -14.35
CA ALA A 160 12.50 -12.15 -13.32
C ALA A 160 12.02 -13.42 -12.61
N GLY A 161 10.73 -13.47 -12.25
CA GLY A 161 10.16 -14.55 -11.43
C GLY A 161 9.49 -15.67 -12.24
N GLY A 162 9.16 -15.43 -13.51
CA GLY A 162 8.39 -16.38 -14.34
C GLY A 162 6.89 -16.40 -14.00
N VAL A 163 6.44 -15.53 -13.08
CA VAL A 163 5.04 -15.43 -12.65
C VAL A 163 4.62 -13.98 -12.65
N ARG A 164 3.52 -13.65 -13.34
CA ARG A 164 2.96 -12.31 -13.32
C ARG A 164 2.27 -12.02 -12.00
N PRO A 165 2.56 -10.89 -11.31
CA PRO A 165 1.89 -10.53 -10.08
C PRO A 165 0.39 -10.27 -10.34
N ARG A 166 -0.45 -10.77 -9.44
CA ARG A 166 -1.92 -10.56 -9.49
C ARG A 166 -2.44 -9.67 -8.38
N LEU A 167 -1.56 -9.20 -7.52
CA LEU A 167 -1.85 -8.26 -6.45
C LEU A 167 -1.12 -6.95 -6.72
N PHE A 168 -1.74 -5.85 -6.33
CA PHE A 168 -1.16 -4.53 -6.40
C PHE A 168 -1.32 -3.81 -5.07
N ARG A 169 -0.28 -3.12 -4.62
CA ARG A 169 -0.36 -2.20 -3.49
C ARG A 169 0.14 -0.83 -3.92
N ALA A 170 -0.69 0.20 -3.71
CA ALA A 170 -0.28 1.56 -4.00
C ALA A 170 0.78 2.04 -3.01
N PRO A 171 1.86 2.71 -3.46
CA PRO A 171 2.82 3.37 -2.58
C PRO A 171 2.12 4.24 -1.54
N HIS A 172 2.57 4.17 -0.28
CA HIS A 172 1.97 4.85 0.88
C HIS A 172 0.51 4.44 1.17
N GLY A 173 -0.10 3.54 0.40
CA GLY A 173 -1.53 3.26 0.42
C GLY A 173 -2.40 4.39 -0.16
N TRP A 174 -1.80 5.40 -0.78
CA TRP A 174 -2.50 6.57 -1.31
C TRP A 174 -3.06 6.33 -2.70
N ARG A 175 -4.31 6.77 -2.90
CA ARG A 175 -5.06 6.48 -4.12
C ARG A 175 -5.77 7.71 -4.65
N ASN A 176 -6.10 7.68 -5.93
CA ASN A 176 -7.04 8.57 -6.58
C ASN A 176 -8.09 7.73 -7.35
N PRO A 177 -9.12 8.31 -7.98
CA PRO A 177 -10.17 7.54 -8.66
C PRO A 177 -9.69 6.57 -9.74
N TRP A 178 -8.46 6.71 -10.23
CA TRP A 178 -7.90 5.91 -11.33
C TRP A 178 -7.10 4.69 -10.85
N VAL A 179 -6.44 4.78 -9.68
CA VAL A 179 -5.43 3.81 -9.23
C VAL A 179 -5.99 2.39 -9.16
N ASP A 180 -7.04 2.18 -8.37
CA ASP A 180 -7.60 0.84 -8.15
C ASP A 180 -8.23 0.26 -9.42
N ARG A 181 -8.89 1.10 -10.21
CA ARG A 181 -9.48 0.69 -11.49
C ARG A 181 -8.40 0.25 -12.47
N ILE A 182 -7.36 1.07 -12.63
CA ILE A 182 -6.26 0.75 -13.55
C ILE A 182 -5.51 -0.50 -13.11
N ALA A 183 -5.28 -0.68 -11.80
CA ALA A 183 -4.66 -1.90 -11.30
C ALA A 183 -5.47 -3.15 -11.71
N ARG A 184 -6.80 -3.13 -11.58
CA ARG A 184 -7.67 -4.21 -12.02
C ARG A 184 -7.67 -4.39 -13.55
N ASP A 185 -7.68 -3.30 -14.31
CA ASP A 185 -7.56 -3.35 -15.78
C ASP A 185 -6.24 -4.01 -16.23
N GLU A 186 -5.17 -3.87 -15.43
CA GLU A 186 -3.86 -4.52 -15.64
C GLU A 186 -3.78 -5.93 -15.01
N GLY A 187 -4.90 -6.47 -14.51
CA GLY A 187 -5.00 -7.82 -13.96
C GLY A 187 -4.51 -7.97 -12.52
N CYS A 188 -4.37 -6.87 -11.79
CA CYS A 188 -3.92 -6.86 -10.40
C CYS A 188 -5.03 -6.41 -9.44
N GLU A 189 -5.35 -7.21 -8.43
CA GLU A 189 -6.29 -6.82 -7.38
C GLU A 189 -5.62 -5.87 -6.37
N PRO A 190 -6.20 -4.69 -6.11
CA PRO A 190 -5.69 -3.76 -5.12
C PRO A 190 -5.81 -4.30 -3.70
N VAL A 191 -4.69 -4.24 -2.96
CA VAL A 191 -4.57 -4.73 -1.58
C VAL A 191 -3.99 -3.65 -0.68
N ALA A 192 -4.69 -3.33 0.40
CA ALA A 192 -4.15 -2.54 1.50
C ALA A 192 -3.71 -3.46 2.66
N TRP A 193 -3.69 -2.94 3.87
CA TRP A 193 -3.31 -3.70 5.06
C TRP A 193 -4.20 -3.39 6.25
N THR A 194 -4.27 -4.34 7.17
CA THR A 194 -4.98 -4.18 8.45
C THR A 194 -4.08 -3.47 9.45
N LEU A 195 -2.84 -3.89 9.54
CA LEU A 195 -1.88 -3.48 10.55
C LEU A 195 -0.59 -2.99 9.90
N GLY A 196 -0.27 -1.71 10.08
CA GLY A 196 1.04 -1.12 9.81
C GLY A 196 1.70 -0.74 11.13
N VAL A 197 2.99 -1.00 11.25
CA VAL A 197 3.72 -0.85 12.52
C VAL A 197 4.81 0.21 12.48
N TYR A 198 4.92 0.93 11.36
CA TYR A 198 5.91 1.99 11.19
C TYR A 198 7.33 1.50 11.46
N ASP A 199 7.66 0.33 10.89
CA ASP A 199 8.98 -0.29 11.00
C ASP A 199 10.07 0.55 10.30
N THR A 200 9.69 1.35 9.30
CA THR A 200 10.58 2.29 8.60
C THR A 200 10.96 3.52 9.41
N ASP A 201 10.31 3.78 10.56
CA ASP A 201 10.65 4.90 11.45
C ASP A 201 11.77 4.54 12.44
N ASP A 202 12.38 3.38 12.30
CA ASP A 202 13.46 2.85 13.13
C ASP A 202 13.16 2.80 14.66
N PRO A 203 11.98 2.30 15.07
CA PRO A 203 11.56 2.35 16.47
C PRO A 203 12.25 1.31 17.37
N GLY A 204 13.12 0.48 16.80
CA GLY A 204 13.74 -0.68 17.47
C GLY A 204 12.98 -1.98 17.24
N SER A 205 13.73 -3.10 17.16
CA SER A 205 13.15 -4.43 16.90
C SER A 205 12.11 -4.87 17.93
N ALA A 206 12.32 -4.55 19.20
CA ALA A 206 11.37 -4.86 20.27
C ALA A 206 10.03 -4.12 20.07
N ALA A 207 10.08 -2.83 19.71
CA ALA A 207 8.88 -2.04 19.47
C ALA A 207 8.12 -2.53 18.22
N ILE A 208 8.82 -2.88 17.14
CA ILE A 208 8.22 -3.48 15.94
C ILE A 208 7.49 -4.78 16.32
N GLY A 209 8.19 -5.69 17.01
CA GLY A 209 7.64 -6.97 17.46
C GLY A 209 6.39 -6.78 18.32
N GLN A 210 6.45 -5.89 19.32
CA GLN A 210 5.34 -5.63 20.24
C GLN A 210 4.12 -5.06 19.49
N ARG A 211 4.32 -4.07 18.60
CA ARG A 211 3.22 -3.47 17.82
C ARG A 211 2.52 -4.49 16.92
N VAL A 212 3.28 -5.42 16.31
CA VAL A 212 2.67 -6.49 15.50
C VAL A 212 1.85 -7.41 16.41
N VAL A 213 2.44 -7.89 17.50
CA VAL A 213 1.80 -8.86 18.40
C VAL A 213 0.54 -8.30 19.06
N ASP A 214 0.54 -7.02 19.45
CA ASP A 214 -0.64 -6.35 20.02
C ASP A 214 -1.76 -6.10 19.00
N GLY A 215 -1.39 -5.87 17.73
CA GLY A 215 -2.34 -5.62 16.65
C GLY A 215 -2.88 -6.87 15.96
N LEU A 216 -2.40 -8.08 16.32
CA LEU A 216 -2.85 -9.33 15.69
C LEU A 216 -4.35 -9.54 15.87
N SER A 217 -5.00 -9.91 14.77
CA SER A 217 -6.41 -10.28 14.74
C SER A 217 -6.68 -11.19 13.53
N ASN A 218 -7.76 -11.95 13.56
CA ASN A 218 -8.14 -12.85 12.48
C ASN A 218 -8.24 -12.12 11.14
N GLY A 219 -7.69 -12.70 10.10
CA GLY A 219 -7.67 -12.12 8.76
C GLY A 219 -6.70 -10.92 8.60
N CYS A 220 -5.83 -10.65 9.57
CA CYS A 220 -4.92 -9.51 9.54
C CYS A 220 -3.93 -9.62 8.37
N ILE A 221 -3.83 -8.57 7.55
CA ILE A 221 -2.75 -8.34 6.60
C ILE A 221 -1.77 -7.37 7.27
N ILE A 222 -0.55 -7.84 7.52
CA ILE A 222 0.49 -7.13 8.26
C ILE A 222 1.45 -6.50 7.26
N LEU A 223 1.63 -5.18 7.31
CA LEU A 223 2.60 -4.45 6.51
C LEU A 223 3.92 -4.32 7.27
N LEU A 224 4.97 -4.81 6.63
CA LEU A 224 6.38 -4.63 6.95
C LEU A 224 7.12 -4.22 5.67
N HIS A 225 8.41 -3.89 5.78
CA HIS A 225 9.22 -3.49 4.64
C HIS A 225 10.53 -4.27 4.59
N ASP A 226 10.89 -4.77 3.40
CA ASP A 226 12.20 -5.36 3.12
C ASP A 226 13.11 -4.44 2.29
N GLY A 227 12.65 -3.19 2.10
CA GLY A 227 13.34 -2.08 1.47
C GLY A 227 12.87 -0.73 2.01
N ARG A 228 13.33 0.35 1.38
CA ARG A 228 12.89 1.74 1.63
C ARG A 228 12.79 2.49 0.30
N GLY A 229 11.73 2.19 -0.45
CA GLY A 229 11.57 2.75 -1.79
C GLY A 229 12.78 2.46 -2.69
N LEU A 230 13.32 3.50 -3.30
CA LEU A 230 14.53 3.42 -4.14
C LEU A 230 15.79 3.87 -3.41
N ASP A 231 15.83 3.82 -2.09
CA ASP A 231 17.05 4.12 -1.33
C ASP A 231 18.16 3.13 -1.71
N ASP A 232 19.35 3.66 -2.04
CA ASP A 232 20.49 2.84 -2.42
C ASP A 232 21.13 2.10 -1.23
N ARG A 233 20.85 2.51 -0.02
CA ARG A 233 21.35 1.92 1.23
C ARG A 233 20.25 1.82 2.29
N PRO A 234 19.16 1.12 1.99
CA PRO A 234 18.09 0.95 2.96
C PRO A 234 18.60 0.14 4.15
N ASP A 235 18.24 0.55 5.37
CA ASP A 235 18.48 -0.27 6.56
C ASP A 235 17.13 -0.72 7.14
N VAL A 236 16.84 -2.00 7.03
CA VAL A 236 15.67 -2.67 7.61
C VAL A 236 16.07 -3.76 8.61
N SER A 237 17.29 -3.66 9.15
CA SER A 237 17.85 -4.66 10.08
C SER A 237 17.00 -4.83 11.35
N GLN A 238 16.38 -3.76 11.84
CA GLN A 238 15.49 -3.80 13.01
C GLN A 238 14.24 -4.65 12.76
N MET A 239 13.62 -4.53 11.58
CA MET A 239 12.48 -5.35 11.18
C MET A 239 12.89 -6.82 11.05
N ILE A 240 14.03 -7.10 10.41
CA ILE A 240 14.55 -8.47 10.28
C ILE A 240 14.83 -9.09 11.65
N ALA A 241 15.41 -8.33 12.57
CA ALA A 241 15.66 -8.81 13.94
C ALA A 241 14.36 -9.09 14.72
N ALA A 242 13.26 -8.37 14.42
CA ALA A 242 11.96 -8.59 15.05
C ALA A 242 11.22 -9.81 14.49
N LEU A 243 11.46 -10.16 13.20
CA LEU A 243 10.65 -11.11 12.44
C LEU A 243 10.53 -12.51 13.08
N PRO A 244 11.60 -13.15 13.58
CA PRO A 244 11.49 -14.45 14.25
C PRO A 244 10.57 -14.41 15.47
N GLY A 245 10.69 -13.38 16.31
CA GLY A 245 9.86 -13.20 17.50
C GLY A 245 8.39 -12.94 17.16
N ILE A 246 8.11 -12.18 16.11
CA ILE A 246 6.76 -11.96 15.56
C ILE A 246 6.11 -13.28 15.17
N ILE A 247 6.81 -14.09 14.36
CA ILE A 247 6.29 -15.36 13.85
C ILE A 247 6.02 -16.33 15.01
N ASP A 248 6.98 -16.46 15.91
CA ASP A 248 6.88 -17.38 17.05
C ASP A 248 5.71 -16.99 17.99
N GLN A 249 5.57 -15.71 18.33
CA GLN A 249 4.46 -15.26 19.17
C GLN A 249 3.09 -15.40 18.48
N ALA A 250 3.00 -15.13 17.17
CA ALA A 250 1.78 -15.35 16.41
C ALA A 250 1.37 -16.83 16.39
N LYS A 251 2.34 -17.74 16.15
CA LYS A 251 2.12 -19.20 16.22
C LYS A 251 1.66 -19.65 17.60
N ARG A 252 2.29 -19.16 18.68
CA ARG A 252 1.87 -19.45 20.07
C ARG A 252 0.44 -19.00 20.37
N ARG A 253 -0.04 -17.92 19.72
CA ARG A 253 -1.43 -17.44 19.82
C ARG A 253 -2.39 -18.21 18.89
N GLY A 254 -1.92 -19.25 18.18
CA GLY A 254 -2.73 -20.10 17.30
C GLY A 254 -2.92 -19.53 15.90
N TYR A 255 -2.23 -18.46 15.51
CA TYR A 255 -2.32 -17.94 14.15
C TYR A 255 -1.53 -18.79 13.17
N ARG A 256 -2.14 -19.04 12.00
CA ARG A 256 -1.49 -19.61 10.82
C ARG A 256 -1.12 -18.51 9.85
N PHE A 257 -0.02 -18.70 9.12
CA PHE A 257 0.44 -17.74 8.13
C PHE A 257 0.03 -18.20 6.73
N ALA A 258 -0.50 -17.29 5.93
CA ALA A 258 -0.86 -17.52 4.53
C ALA A 258 -0.35 -16.38 3.65
N THR A 259 -0.19 -16.61 2.34
CA THR A 259 -0.07 -15.51 1.39
C THR A 259 -1.38 -14.73 1.31
N VAL A 260 -1.33 -13.49 0.81
CA VAL A 260 -2.54 -12.65 0.74
C VAL A 260 -3.64 -13.31 -0.07
N SER A 261 -3.34 -13.88 -1.25
CA SER A 261 -4.37 -14.54 -2.07
C SER A 261 -5.01 -15.72 -1.34
N ARG A 262 -4.23 -16.54 -0.63
CA ARG A 262 -4.77 -17.67 0.16
C ARG A 262 -5.60 -17.18 1.35
N LEU A 263 -5.13 -16.13 2.03
CA LEU A 263 -5.86 -15.52 3.14
C LEU A 263 -7.23 -15.01 2.67
N LEU A 264 -7.28 -14.28 1.55
CA LEU A 264 -8.50 -13.71 1.01
C LEU A 264 -9.47 -14.79 0.50
N ALA A 265 -8.96 -15.86 -0.11
CA ALA A 265 -9.76 -17.00 -0.54
C ALA A 265 -10.29 -17.86 0.62
N GLY A 266 -9.82 -17.63 1.85
CA GLY A 266 -10.18 -18.47 2.99
C GLY A 266 -9.66 -19.91 2.86
N THR A 267 -8.61 -20.15 2.06
CA THR A 267 -8.02 -21.47 1.86
C THR A 267 -6.96 -21.75 2.92
N ASP A 268 -6.84 -23.03 3.30
CA ASP A 268 -5.88 -23.44 4.32
C ASP A 268 -4.43 -23.24 3.81
N PRO A 269 -3.53 -22.65 4.60
CA PRO A 269 -2.13 -22.56 4.26
C PRO A 269 -1.51 -23.98 4.24
N ARG A 270 -1.09 -24.45 3.07
CA ARG A 270 -0.25 -25.64 2.89
C ARG A 270 1.04 -25.23 2.24
#